data_1ef845da59146a4dca42ae5f3425c19a
#
_entry.id   1ef845da59146a4dca42ae5f3425c19a
#
_cell.length_a   1.000
_cell.length_b   1.000
_cell.length_c   1.000
_cell.angle_alpha   90.00
_cell.angle_beta   90.00
_cell.angle_gamma   90.00
#
_symmetry.space_group_name_H-M   'P 1'
#
loop_
_entity.id
_entity.type
_entity.pdbx_description
1 polymer ?
#
loop_
_entity_poly.entity_id
_entity_poly.type
_entity_poly.pdbx_seq_one_letter_code
_entity_poly.pdbx_strand_id
1 'polypeptide(L)'
;MLTGDNKTTASQIAKSLGLDRYEAEVMPEDKAGFVTDAQRRSSVLMVGDGVNDAPALAYADVGVAMGSGCTDTAMETADVTINSEDPLKLPEFISLGKRTMRIVQQNFAATVAINTAAMTMGALGFINPLFSSIIHNASTLGVVLNSTRLLRKQKTRE
;
A
#
# COMPACT_ATOMS: atom_id res chain seq x y z
N MET A 1 -15.15 10.74 5.20
CA MET A 1 -14.48 11.49 6.28
C MET A 1 -15.15 11.13 7.61
N LEU A 2 -14.35 10.83 8.64
CA LEU A 2 -14.82 10.67 10.02
C LEU A 2 -14.27 11.85 10.84
N THR A 3 -15.13 12.60 11.52
CA THR A 3 -14.72 13.78 12.30
C THR A 3 -15.52 13.92 13.58
N GLY A 4 -14.87 14.44 14.63
CA GLY A 4 -15.53 14.86 15.86
C GLY A 4 -16.24 16.21 15.77
N ASP A 5 -16.09 16.94 14.66
CA ASP A 5 -16.74 18.24 14.44
C ASP A 5 -18.26 18.09 14.35
N ASN A 6 -18.95 19.23 14.59
CA ASN A 6 -20.39 19.29 14.43
C ASN A 6 -20.84 19.08 12.97
N LYS A 7 -22.08 18.65 12.78
CA LYS A 7 -22.66 18.35 11.46
C LYS A 7 -22.59 19.50 10.46
N THR A 8 -22.70 20.75 10.92
CA THR A 8 -22.67 21.93 10.04
C THR A 8 -21.28 22.10 9.43
N THR A 9 -20.25 22.09 10.27
CA THR A 9 -18.85 22.21 9.85
C THR A 9 -18.45 21.03 8.95
N ALA A 10 -18.75 19.80 9.39
CA ALA A 10 -18.45 18.60 8.62
C ALA A 10 -19.10 18.59 7.23
N SER A 11 -20.36 19.03 7.13
CA SER A 11 -21.08 19.15 5.87
C SER A 11 -20.45 20.16 4.92
N GLN A 12 -20.02 21.31 5.43
CA GLN A 12 -19.37 22.36 4.63
C GLN A 12 -18.02 21.87 4.09
N ILE A 13 -17.20 21.23 4.94
CA ILE A 13 -15.92 20.66 4.54
C ILE A 13 -16.12 19.56 3.50
N ALA A 14 -17.05 18.62 3.75
CA ALA A 14 -17.33 17.53 2.83
C ALA A 14 -17.75 18.03 1.44
N LYS A 15 -18.60 19.06 1.38
CA LYS A 15 -19.01 19.71 0.13
C LYS A 15 -17.85 20.42 -0.57
N SER A 16 -17.02 21.15 0.17
CA SER A 16 -15.89 21.89 -0.42
C SER A 16 -14.83 20.95 -1.01
N LEU A 17 -14.65 19.78 -0.40
CA LEU A 17 -13.71 18.75 -0.83
C LEU A 17 -14.30 17.72 -1.79
N GLY A 18 -15.61 17.78 -2.08
CA GLY A 18 -16.28 16.82 -2.97
C GLY A 18 -16.28 15.40 -2.43
N LEU A 19 -16.41 15.22 -1.12
CA LEU A 19 -16.38 13.89 -0.49
C LEU A 19 -17.72 13.16 -0.68
N ASP A 20 -17.67 11.89 -1.00
CA ASP A 20 -18.86 11.04 -1.20
C ASP A 20 -19.65 10.81 0.09
N ARG A 21 -18.94 10.70 1.22
CA ARG A 21 -19.53 10.43 2.55
C ARG A 21 -18.74 11.08 3.68
N TYR A 22 -19.46 11.47 4.71
CA TYR A 22 -18.88 11.93 5.97
C TYR A 22 -19.75 11.50 7.15
N GLU A 23 -19.12 11.27 8.29
CA GLU A 23 -19.75 11.08 9.59
C GLU A 23 -19.20 12.16 10.52
N ALA A 24 -20.10 12.83 11.22
CA ALA A 24 -19.82 13.95 12.12
C ALA A 24 -20.11 13.56 13.56
N GLU A 25 -19.55 14.31 14.52
CA GLU A 25 -19.77 14.08 15.96
C GLU A 25 -19.33 12.66 16.40
N VAL A 26 -18.33 12.09 15.70
CA VAL A 26 -17.83 10.74 15.98
C VAL A 26 -16.83 10.79 17.13
N MET A 27 -17.10 10.02 18.18
CA MET A 27 -16.17 9.89 19.30
C MET A 27 -14.96 9.02 18.89
N PRO A 28 -13.79 9.23 19.50
CA PRO A 28 -12.57 8.46 19.18
C PRO A 28 -12.78 6.94 19.26
N GLU A 29 -13.50 6.48 20.28
CA GLU A 29 -13.83 5.06 20.50
C GLU A 29 -14.72 4.46 19.42
N ASP A 30 -15.58 5.27 18.78
CA ASP A 30 -16.52 4.80 17.76
C ASP A 30 -15.86 4.68 16.37
N LYS A 31 -14.76 5.37 16.12
CA LYS A 31 -14.08 5.37 14.82
C LYS A 31 -13.71 3.97 14.34
N ALA A 32 -13.25 3.11 15.25
CA ALA A 32 -12.91 1.72 14.92
C ALA A 32 -14.13 0.92 14.45
N GLY A 33 -15.31 1.19 15.03
CA GLY A 33 -16.58 0.59 14.59
C GLY A 33 -16.94 0.97 13.16
N PHE A 34 -16.78 2.25 12.78
CA PHE A 34 -17.02 2.71 11.41
C PHE A 34 -16.07 2.06 10.40
N VAL A 35 -14.79 1.88 10.78
CA VAL A 35 -13.80 1.16 9.95
C VAL A 35 -14.24 -0.29 9.74
N THR A 36 -14.59 -1.00 10.81
CA THR A 36 -15.03 -2.40 10.75
C THR A 36 -16.31 -2.57 9.91
N ASP A 37 -17.25 -1.64 10.01
CA ASP A 37 -18.46 -1.68 9.19
C ASP A 37 -18.17 -1.38 7.69
N ALA A 38 -17.22 -0.51 7.40
CA ALA A 38 -16.79 -0.24 6.04
C ALA A 38 -16.08 -1.46 5.41
N GLN A 39 -15.28 -2.20 6.19
CA GLN A 39 -14.58 -3.43 5.75
C GLN A 39 -15.53 -4.54 5.29
N ARG A 40 -16.77 -4.57 5.78
CA ARG A 40 -17.79 -5.52 5.30
C ARG A 40 -18.15 -5.33 3.83
N ARG A 41 -17.81 -4.18 3.24
CA ARG A 41 -18.18 -3.80 1.86
C ARG A 41 -16.99 -3.70 0.92
N SER A 42 -15.83 -3.29 1.43
CA SER A 42 -14.61 -3.07 0.65
C SER A 42 -13.39 -2.97 1.57
N SER A 43 -12.20 -3.16 1.02
CA SER A 43 -10.96 -2.87 1.75
C SER A 43 -10.89 -1.40 2.15
N VAL A 44 -10.46 -1.15 3.38
CA VAL A 44 -10.41 0.17 4.00
C VAL A 44 -8.98 0.60 4.23
N LEU A 45 -8.63 1.76 3.66
CA LEU A 45 -7.44 2.49 4.03
C LEU A 45 -7.85 3.62 4.96
N MET A 46 -7.40 3.58 6.22
CA MET A 46 -7.62 4.62 7.22
C MET A 46 -6.40 5.53 7.28
N VAL A 47 -6.64 6.83 7.29
CA VAL A 47 -5.59 7.85 7.48
C VAL A 47 -5.92 8.69 8.68
N GLY A 48 -4.98 8.88 9.59
CA GLY A 48 -5.13 9.70 10.79
C GLY A 48 -3.79 10.22 11.29
N ASP A 49 -3.83 11.14 12.25
CA ASP A 49 -2.65 11.69 12.91
C ASP A 49 -2.10 10.77 14.01
N GLY A 50 -2.89 9.78 14.40
CA GLY A 50 -2.55 8.77 15.39
C GLY A 50 -2.67 9.20 16.84
N VAL A 51 -3.11 10.42 17.13
CA VAL A 51 -3.33 10.85 18.52
C VAL A 51 -4.60 10.19 19.10
N ASN A 52 -5.70 10.26 18.34
CA ASN A 52 -6.99 9.71 18.74
C ASN A 52 -7.50 8.60 17.81
N ASP A 53 -6.75 8.29 16.76
CA ASP A 53 -7.15 7.38 15.70
C ASP A 53 -6.42 6.04 15.74
N ALA A 54 -5.52 5.82 16.73
CA ALA A 54 -4.73 4.59 16.83
C ALA A 54 -5.59 3.29 16.77
N PRO A 55 -6.73 3.17 17.49
CA PRO A 55 -7.58 1.99 17.34
C PRO A 55 -8.15 1.84 15.92
N ALA A 56 -8.58 2.93 15.28
CA ALA A 56 -9.14 2.89 13.94
C ALA A 56 -8.07 2.55 12.88
N LEU A 57 -6.83 3.00 13.08
CA LEU A 57 -5.68 2.63 12.24
C LEU A 57 -5.37 1.14 12.36
N ALA A 58 -5.39 0.58 13.59
CA ALA A 58 -5.13 -0.84 13.84
C ALA A 58 -6.18 -1.78 13.22
N TYR A 59 -7.44 -1.36 13.17
CA TYR A 59 -8.53 -2.18 12.63
C TYR A 59 -8.67 -2.08 11.11
N ALA A 60 -8.08 -1.07 10.46
CA ALA A 60 -8.16 -0.92 9.02
C ALA A 60 -7.37 -2.02 8.28
N ASP A 61 -7.71 -2.30 7.02
CA ASP A 61 -6.88 -3.19 6.17
C ASP A 61 -5.52 -2.56 5.87
N VAL A 62 -5.45 -1.23 5.86
CA VAL A 62 -4.20 -0.47 5.83
C VAL A 62 -4.39 0.80 6.68
N GLY A 63 -3.67 0.88 7.78
CA GLY A 63 -3.58 2.05 8.64
C GLY A 63 -2.40 2.94 8.24
N VAL A 64 -2.67 4.21 7.97
CA VAL A 64 -1.65 5.20 7.61
C VAL A 64 -1.64 6.32 8.65
N ALA A 65 -0.57 6.41 9.43
CA ALA A 65 -0.31 7.55 10.29
C ALA A 65 0.36 8.66 9.47
N MET A 66 -0.22 9.86 9.47
CA MET A 66 0.27 10.97 8.66
C MET A 66 0.37 12.25 9.48
N GLY A 67 1.53 12.89 9.42
CA GLY A 67 1.81 14.16 10.11
C GLY A 67 3.23 14.23 10.62
N SER A 68 3.74 15.45 10.86
CA SER A 68 5.07 15.69 11.43
C SER A 68 5.15 15.40 12.94
N GLY A 69 4.00 15.19 13.59
CA GLY A 69 3.87 14.95 15.03
C GLY A 69 3.20 13.62 15.36
N CYS A 70 3.28 12.61 14.48
CA CYS A 70 2.75 11.29 14.78
C CYS A 70 3.31 10.78 16.12
N THR A 71 2.43 10.31 17.00
CA THR A 71 2.84 9.75 18.30
C THR A 71 3.55 8.40 18.10
N ASP A 72 4.42 8.04 19.07
CA ASP A 72 5.07 6.72 19.07
C ASP A 72 4.03 5.59 18.97
N THR A 73 2.88 5.73 19.66
CA THR A 73 1.77 4.78 19.59
C THR A 73 1.20 4.67 18.17
N ALA A 74 1.09 5.78 17.44
CA ALA A 74 0.62 5.76 16.06
C ALA A 74 1.62 5.07 15.13
N MET A 75 2.91 5.32 15.34
CA MET A 75 3.98 4.67 14.57
C MET A 75 4.05 3.16 14.81
N GLU A 76 3.73 2.71 16.03
CA GLU A 76 3.67 1.28 16.36
C GLU A 76 2.39 0.59 15.85
N THR A 77 1.30 1.34 15.70
CA THR A 77 -0.02 0.79 15.38
C THR A 77 -0.33 0.83 13.89
N ALA A 78 0.19 1.83 13.17
CA ALA A 78 -0.07 1.99 11.73
C ALA A 78 0.85 1.10 10.89
N ASP A 79 0.31 0.57 9.77
CA ASP A 79 1.10 -0.19 8.80
C ASP A 79 2.09 0.72 8.05
N VAL A 80 1.77 2.00 7.93
CA VAL A 80 2.58 2.99 7.21
C VAL A 80 2.58 4.31 7.95
N THR A 81 3.77 4.92 8.07
CA THR A 81 3.92 6.27 8.60
C THR A 81 4.43 7.21 7.51
N ILE A 82 3.71 8.30 7.28
CA ILE A 82 4.09 9.37 6.35
C ILE A 82 4.43 10.62 7.17
N ASN A 83 5.72 10.88 7.36
CA ASN A 83 6.20 12.06 8.10
C ASN A 83 6.10 13.32 7.23
N SER A 84 4.87 13.72 6.93
CA SER A 84 4.55 14.92 6.14
C SER A 84 3.11 15.34 6.41
N GLU A 85 2.87 16.63 6.45
CA GLU A 85 1.53 17.23 6.54
C GLU A 85 0.88 17.43 5.14
N ASP A 86 1.64 17.19 4.07
CA ASP A 86 1.14 17.35 2.70
C ASP A 86 0.24 16.15 2.31
N PRO A 87 -1.08 16.35 2.16
CA PRO A 87 -2.01 15.28 1.82
C PRO A 87 -1.75 14.66 0.44
N LEU A 88 -1.01 15.34 -0.44
CA LEU A 88 -0.63 14.81 -1.76
C LEU A 88 0.35 13.63 -1.66
N LYS A 89 1.01 13.45 -0.52
CA LYS A 89 1.86 12.27 -0.27
C LYS A 89 1.09 10.96 -0.24
N LEU A 90 -0.19 10.99 0.15
CA LEU A 90 -1.02 9.79 0.18
C LEU A 90 -1.30 9.22 -1.22
N PRO A 91 -1.77 9.99 -2.22
CA PRO A 91 -1.86 9.51 -3.60
C PRO A 91 -0.53 9.03 -4.19
N GLU A 92 0.58 9.68 -3.86
CA GLU A 92 1.91 9.25 -4.28
C GLU A 92 2.26 7.87 -3.70
N PHE A 93 2.00 7.66 -2.40
CA PHE A 93 2.18 6.37 -1.73
C PHE A 93 1.33 5.27 -2.37
N ILE A 94 0.04 5.51 -2.58
CA ILE A 94 -0.87 4.56 -3.23
C ILE A 94 -0.38 4.21 -4.65
N SER A 95 0.05 5.21 -5.41
CA SER A 95 0.60 5.01 -6.75
C SER A 95 1.87 4.16 -6.74
N LEU A 96 2.76 4.40 -5.76
CA LEU A 96 3.97 3.62 -5.55
C LEU A 96 3.64 2.16 -5.23
N GLY A 97 2.68 1.92 -4.31
CA GLY A 97 2.21 0.57 -3.96
C GLY A 97 1.67 -0.19 -5.16
N LYS A 98 0.79 0.42 -5.96
CA LYS A 98 0.25 -0.18 -7.19
C LYS A 98 1.34 -0.51 -8.20
N ARG A 99 2.35 0.33 -8.33
CA ARG A 99 3.48 0.12 -9.23
C ARG A 99 4.38 -1.00 -8.74
N THR A 100 4.66 -1.04 -7.43
CA THR A 100 5.43 -2.10 -6.80
C THR A 100 4.76 -3.45 -7.02
N MET A 101 3.46 -3.55 -6.75
CA MET A 101 2.70 -4.78 -6.93
C MET A 101 2.73 -5.24 -8.40
N ARG A 102 2.64 -4.32 -9.37
CA ARG A 102 2.75 -4.67 -10.80
C ARG A 102 4.11 -5.28 -11.13
N ILE A 103 5.20 -4.74 -10.57
CA ILE A 103 6.55 -5.30 -10.79
C ILE A 103 6.69 -6.66 -10.12
N VAL A 104 6.15 -6.83 -8.90
CA VAL A 104 6.12 -8.12 -8.21
C VAL A 104 5.38 -9.18 -9.04
N GLN A 105 4.21 -8.85 -9.57
CA GLN A 105 3.45 -9.75 -10.43
C GLN A 105 4.20 -10.11 -11.73
N GLN A 106 4.85 -9.13 -12.37
CA GLN A 106 5.69 -9.38 -13.55
C GLN A 106 6.86 -10.32 -13.23
N ASN A 107 7.55 -10.07 -12.12
CA ASN A 107 8.68 -10.89 -11.69
C ASN A 107 8.22 -12.31 -11.35
N PHE A 108 7.12 -12.45 -10.65
CA PHE A 108 6.55 -13.75 -10.30
C PHE A 108 6.17 -14.55 -11.55
N ALA A 109 5.41 -13.93 -12.46
CA ALA A 109 5.00 -14.58 -13.70
C ALA A 109 6.21 -15.00 -14.57
N ALA A 110 7.21 -14.12 -14.70
CA ALA A 110 8.43 -14.41 -15.44
C ALA A 110 9.21 -15.58 -14.80
N THR A 111 9.38 -15.56 -13.48
CA THR A 111 10.08 -16.63 -12.75
C THR A 111 9.40 -17.98 -12.92
N VAL A 112 8.07 -18.03 -12.73
CA VAL A 112 7.29 -19.26 -12.91
C VAL A 112 7.40 -19.78 -14.34
N ALA A 113 7.22 -18.90 -15.34
CA ALA A 113 7.28 -19.29 -16.74
C ALA A 113 8.67 -19.84 -17.13
N ILE A 114 9.75 -19.14 -16.76
CA ILE A 114 11.13 -19.56 -17.09
C ILE A 114 11.47 -20.88 -16.39
N ASN A 115 11.15 -21.02 -15.10
CA ASN A 115 11.46 -22.23 -14.36
C ASN A 115 10.66 -23.43 -14.88
N THR A 116 9.37 -23.25 -15.18
CA THR A 116 8.54 -24.32 -15.75
C THR A 116 9.06 -24.73 -17.13
N ALA A 117 9.43 -23.79 -17.99
CA ALA A 117 10.02 -24.08 -19.29
C ALA A 117 11.35 -24.85 -19.16
N ALA A 118 12.25 -24.38 -18.28
CA ALA A 118 13.53 -25.02 -18.04
C ALA A 118 13.37 -26.45 -17.49
N MET A 119 12.45 -26.67 -16.53
CA MET A 119 12.14 -28.03 -16.03
C MET A 119 11.59 -28.93 -17.12
N THR A 120 10.64 -28.45 -17.92
CA THR A 120 10.05 -29.22 -19.01
C THR A 120 11.09 -29.62 -20.06
N MET A 121 11.92 -28.66 -20.48
CA MET A 121 13.01 -28.92 -21.45
C MET A 121 14.06 -29.88 -20.88
N GLY A 122 14.37 -29.79 -19.60
CA GLY A 122 15.24 -30.75 -18.91
C GLY A 122 14.67 -32.16 -18.86
N ALA A 123 13.38 -32.30 -18.51
CA ALA A 123 12.70 -33.58 -18.46
C ALA A 123 12.58 -34.26 -19.84
N LEU A 124 12.46 -33.45 -20.90
CA LEU A 124 12.44 -33.93 -22.29
C LEU A 124 13.85 -34.17 -22.86
N GLY A 125 14.92 -33.93 -22.09
CA GLY A 125 16.30 -34.17 -22.51
C GLY A 125 16.86 -33.09 -23.47
N PHE A 126 16.16 -31.97 -23.70
CA PHE A 126 16.65 -30.91 -24.58
C PHE A 126 17.75 -30.03 -23.97
N ILE A 127 17.83 -29.94 -22.65
CA ILE A 127 18.87 -29.21 -21.94
C ILE A 127 19.49 -30.07 -20.84
N ASN A 128 20.79 -29.90 -20.63
CA ASN A 128 21.47 -30.57 -19.52
C ASN A 128 21.36 -29.72 -18.22
N PRO A 129 21.66 -30.32 -17.04
CA PRO A 129 21.56 -29.63 -15.75
C PRO A 129 22.38 -28.34 -15.66
N LEU A 130 23.53 -28.26 -16.34
CA LEU A 130 24.38 -27.06 -16.34
C LEU A 130 23.67 -25.88 -17.01
N PHE A 131 23.05 -26.08 -18.18
CA PHE A 131 22.27 -25.04 -18.86
C PHE A 131 21.05 -24.64 -18.06
N SER A 132 20.36 -25.58 -17.43
CA SER A 132 19.22 -25.28 -16.53
C SER A 132 19.63 -24.36 -15.38
N SER A 133 20.79 -24.62 -14.76
CA SER A 133 21.34 -23.78 -13.70
C SER A 133 21.70 -22.37 -14.19
N ILE A 134 22.29 -22.24 -15.38
CA ILE A 134 22.60 -20.95 -15.98
C ILE A 134 21.33 -20.14 -16.24
N ILE A 135 20.29 -20.76 -16.80
CA ILE A 135 18.99 -20.10 -17.06
C ILE A 135 18.36 -19.62 -15.74
N HIS A 136 18.39 -20.43 -14.69
CA HIS A 136 17.86 -20.07 -13.38
C HIS A 136 18.58 -18.84 -12.80
N ASN A 137 19.91 -18.84 -12.79
CA ASN A 137 20.71 -17.71 -12.29
C ASN A 137 20.50 -16.44 -13.12
N ALA A 138 20.46 -16.55 -14.44
CA ALA A 138 20.17 -15.42 -15.33
C ALA A 138 18.76 -14.85 -15.10
N SER A 139 17.77 -15.71 -14.88
CA SER A 139 16.40 -15.32 -14.50
C SER A 139 16.39 -14.51 -13.19
N THR A 140 17.11 -14.97 -12.18
CA THR A 140 17.23 -14.26 -10.89
C THR A 140 17.84 -12.87 -11.08
N LEU A 141 18.91 -12.74 -11.84
CA LEU A 141 19.49 -11.43 -12.18
C LEU A 141 18.49 -10.54 -12.93
N GLY A 142 17.75 -11.09 -13.88
CA GLY A 142 16.70 -10.37 -14.61
C GLY A 142 15.62 -9.82 -13.70
N VAL A 143 15.16 -10.60 -12.72
CA VAL A 143 14.17 -10.18 -11.70
C VAL A 143 14.72 -9.04 -10.85
N VAL A 144 15.97 -9.15 -10.36
CA VAL A 144 16.62 -8.09 -9.59
C VAL A 144 16.72 -6.80 -10.42
N LEU A 145 17.20 -6.89 -11.66
CA LEU A 145 17.30 -5.73 -12.55
C LEU A 145 15.93 -5.10 -12.85
N ASN A 146 14.87 -5.90 -13.03
CA ASN A 146 13.53 -5.38 -13.22
C ASN A 146 13.04 -4.63 -11.98
N SER A 147 13.37 -5.12 -10.77
CA SER A 147 12.99 -4.49 -9.50
C SER A 147 13.67 -3.13 -9.30
N THR A 148 14.89 -2.91 -9.81
CA THR A 148 15.57 -1.61 -9.71
C THR A 148 14.87 -0.49 -10.47
N ARG A 149 13.92 -0.82 -11.35
CA ARG A 149 13.09 0.17 -12.06
C ARG A 149 12.22 1.00 -11.10
N LEU A 150 11.95 0.51 -9.88
CA LEU A 150 11.27 1.29 -8.84
C LEU A 150 12.11 2.49 -8.38
N LEU A 151 13.41 2.31 -8.25
CA LEU A 151 14.33 3.36 -7.79
C LEU A 151 14.54 4.48 -8.83
N ARG A 152 14.44 4.15 -10.12
CA ARG A 152 14.82 5.03 -11.22
C ARG A 152 13.85 6.21 -11.45
N LYS A 153 12.61 6.16 -10.96
CA LYS A 153 11.59 7.19 -11.19
C LYS A 153 11.41 8.18 -10.04
N GLN A 154 12.05 7.95 -8.91
CA GLN A 154 12.04 8.88 -7.78
C GLN A 154 12.91 10.13 -8.04
N LYS A 155 13.85 10.07 -8.97
CA LYS A 155 14.83 11.12 -9.27
C LYS A 155 14.33 12.25 -10.20
N THR A 156 13.07 12.22 -10.64
CA THR A 156 12.56 13.16 -11.68
C THR A 156 11.47 14.11 -11.16
N ARG A 157 11.32 14.25 -9.84
CA ARG A 157 10.34 15.14 -9.22
C ARG A 157 10.92 15.95 -8.03
N GLU A 158 12.17 16.37 -8.14
CA GLU A 158 12.70 17.50 -7.39
C GLU A 158 12.63 18.78 -8.22
#